data_8623f6f6ac279c8df2892a0bb3210212
#
_entry.id   8623f6f6ac279c8df2892a0bb3210212
#
_cell.length_a   1.000
_cell.length_b   1.000
_cell.length_c   1.000
_cell.angle_alpha   90.00
_cell.angle_beta   90.00
_cell.angle_gamma   90.00
#
_symmetry.space_group_name_H-M   'P 1'
#
loop_
_entity.id
_entity.type
_entity.pdbx_description
1 polymer ?
#
loop_
_entity_poly.entity_id
_entity_poly.type
_entity_poly.pdbx_seq_one_letter_code
_entity_poly.pdbx_strand_id
1 'polypeptide(L)'
;MYIVEENLLRANLSLIRDVAQRADVEIILAFKAFALWKTFPIVREYINSTTASSLSEARLAYEEFGAPAHTFSPAYTDSEIGQIAKCSSHLSFNSLSQYERMREKARSANSQISFGLRVNPEYSEISTLLYNPCAPGTRFGVSADKLPAQLPSDIEGFHCHCHCESGADV
;
A
#
# COMPACT_ATOMS: atom_id res chain seq x y z
N MET A 1 -28.47 6.20 11.61
CA MET A 1 -27.91 6.91 10.43
C MET A 1 -26.49 7.27 10.76
N TYR A 2 -25.52 6.97 9.89
CA TYR A 2 -24.13 7.41 10.05
C TYR A 2 -23.98 8.78 9.40
N ILE A 3 -23.30 9.70 10.08
CA ILE A 3 -23.07 11.07 9.62
C ILE A 3 -21.57 11.33 9.64
N VAL A 4 -21.05 11.98 8.59
CA VAL A 4 -19.70 12.51 8.57
C VAL A 4 -19.80 14.04 8.70
N GLU A 5 -19.14 14.57 9.71
CA GLU A 5 -19.04 16.02 9.91
C GLU A 5 -17.82 16.55 9.14
N GLU A 6 -18.05 17.37 8.15
CA GLU A 6 -16.99 17.88 7.27
C GLU A 6 -15.90 18.64 8.05
N ASN A 7 -16.28 19.47 9.01
CA ASN A 7 -15.32 20.24 9.81
C ASN A 7 -14.38 19.34 10.61
N LEU A 8 -14.89 18.24 11.19
CA LEU A 8 -14.07 17.28 11.92
C LEU A 8 -13.16 16.48 10.96
N LEU A 9 -13.66 16.09 9.79
CA LEU A 9 -12.86 15.45 8.77
C LEU A 9 -11.70 16.35 8.33
N ARG A 10 -11.98 17.63 8.05
CA ARG A 10 -10.95 18.60 7.67
C ARG A 10 -9.92 18.84 8.77
N ALA A 11 -10.36 18.92 10.04
CA ALA A 11 -9.45 19.06 11.17
C ALA A 11 -8.49 17.86 11.29
N ASN A 12 -8.99 16.63 11.15
CA ASN A 12 -8.17 15.41 11.16
C ASN A 12 -7.20 15.37 9.98
N LEU A 13 -7.66 15.68 8.78
CA LEU A 13 -6.82 15.71 7.59
C LEU A 13 -5.72 16.78 7.65
N SER A 14 -6.04 17.95 8.25
CA SER A 14 -5.05 19.01 8.48
C SER A 14 -3.95 18.56 9.45
N LEU A 15 -4.31 17.83 10.50
CA LEU A 15 -3.35 17.25 11.44
C LEU A 15 -2.44 16.22 10.73
N ILE A 16 -3.02 15.32 9.92
CA ILE A 16 -2.25 14.33 9.14
C ILE A 16 -1.25 15.03 8.22
N ARG A 17 -1.68 16.07 7.51
CA ARG A 17 -0.81 16.85 6.62
C ARG A 17 0.33 17.55 7.39
N ASP A 18 0.02 18.16 8.55
CA ASP A 18 1.04 18.80 9.39
C ASP A 18 2.11 17.79 9.85
N VAL A 19 1.68 16.60 10.29
CA VAL A 19 2.62 15.53 10.68
C VAL A 19 3.47 15.08 9.49
N ALA A 20 2.86 14.86 8.32
CA ALA A 20 3.59 14.47 7.11
C ALA A 20 4.66 15.51 6.74
N GLN A 21 4.32 16.79 6.78
CA GLN A 21 5.25 17.88 6.46
C GLN A 21 6.40 17.98 7.49
N ARG A 22 6.11 17.86 8.78
CA ARG A 22 7.15 17.90 9.83
C ARG A 22 8.08 16.70 9.81
N ALA A 23 7.57 15.54 9.44
CA ALA A 23 8.34 14.29 9.34
C ALA A 23 9.05 14.12 7.99
N ASP A 24 8.78 15.00 7.03
CA ASP A 24 9.27 14.89 5.63
C ASP A 24 8.93 13.53 5.00
N VAL A 25 7.66 13.12 5.15
CA VAL A 25 7.14 11.87 4.59
C VAL A 25 5.84 12.11 3.83
N GLU A 26 5.51 11.22 2.92
CA GLU A 26 4.19 11.17 2.31
C GLU A 26 3.28 10.22 3.10
N ILE A 27 2.13 10.73 3.54
CA ILE A 27 1.07 9.91 4.12
C ILE A 27 0.03 9.65 3.04
N ILE A 28 -0.27 8.37 2.78
CA ILE A 28 -1.22 7.93 1.76
C ILE A 28 -2.46 7.32 2.39
N LEU A 29 -3.63 7.55 1.77
CA LEU A 29 -4.91 7.04 2.26
C LEU A 29 -5.06 5.55 1.98
N ALA A 30 -5.27 4.75 3.03
CA ALA A 30 -5.59 3.32 2.88
C ALA A 30 -7.10 3.11 2.76
N PHE A 31 -7.57 2.63 1.61
CA PHE A 31 -9.01 2.43 1.39
C PHE A 31 -9.62 1.37 2.30
N LYS A 32 -8.87 0.35 2.70
CA LYS A 32 -9.33 -0.61 3.72
C LYS A 32 -9.66 0.05 5.07
N ALA A 33 -9.11 1.23 5.35
CA ALA A 33 -9.41 2.01 6.55
C ALA A 33 -10.51 3.05 6.31
N PHE A 34 -10.50 3.71 5.15
CA PHE A 34 -11.47 4.75 4.82
C PHE A 34 -11.67 4.85 3.30
N ALA A 35 -12.81 4.38 2.81
CA ALA A 35 -13.17 4.37 1.39
C ALA A 35 -14.50 5.10 1.11
N LEU A 36 -14.84 6.10 1.90
CA LEU A 36 -16.04 6.89 1.69
C LEU A 36 -15.85 7.87 0.53
N TRP A 37 -16.00 7.36 -0.70
CA TRP A 37 -15.64 8.03 -1.94
C TRP A 37 -16.30 9.40 -2.14
N LYS A 38 -17.50 9.64 -1.59
CA LYS A 38 -18.15 10.97 -1.61
C LYS A 38 -17.35 12.07 -0.90
N THR A 39 -16.44 11.71 -0.02
CA THR A 39 -15.55 12.66 0.69
C THR A 39 -14.20 12.84 0.00
N PHE A 40 -13.88 12.10 -1.04
CA PHE A 40 -12.59 12.19 -1.73
C PHE A 40 -12.24 13.59 -2.24
N PRO A 41 -13.18 14.42 -2.72
CA PRO A 41 -12.87 15.81 -3.06
C PRO A 41 -12.27 16.60 -1.89
N ILE A 42 -12.75 16.35 -0.66
CA ILE A 42 -12.21 16.97 0.55
C ILE A 42 -10.85 16.37 0.92
N VAL A 43 -10.74 15.04 0.90
CA VAL A 43 -9.50 14.33 1.26
C VAL A 43 -8.34 14.77 0.37
N ARG A 44 -8.59 14.93 -0.93
CA ARG A 44 -7.58 15.34 -1.93
C ARG A 44 -6.97 16.73 -1.70
N GLU A 45 -7.60 17.57 -0.91
CA GLU A 45 -7.01 18.86 -0.50
C GLU A 45 -5.83 18.68 0.47
N TYR A 46 -5.68 17.50 1.07
CA TYR A 46 -4.70 17.20 2.12
C TYR A 46 -3.78 16.02 1.81
N ILE A 47 -4.29 15.00 1.13
CA ILE A 47 -3.61 13.74 0.81
C ILE A 47 -3.73 13.51 -0.71
N ASN A 48 -2.59 13.27 -1.36
CA ASN A 48 -2.54 13.18 -2.84
C ASN A 48 -2.54 11.75 -3.36
N SER A 49 -2.25 10.77 -2.52
CA SER A 49 -2.02 9.37 -2.92
C SER A 49 -2.85 8.41 -2.07
N THR A 50 -3.08 7.22 -2.60
CA THR A 50 -3.84 6.17 -1.94
C THR A 50 -3.12 4.84 -2.00
N THR A 51 -3.47 3.90 -1.09
CA THR A 51 -3.07 2.50 -1.22
C THR A 51 -4.27 1.61 -1.46
N ALA A 52 -4.09 0.62 -2.33
CA ALA A 52 -5.09 -0.37 -2.69
C ALA A 52 -4.62 -1.79 -2.36
N SER A 53 -5.56 -2.67 -1.98
CA SER A 53 -5.29 -4.06 -1.64
C SER A 53 -5.99 -5.04 -2.59
N SER A 54 -6.67 -4.54 -3.60
CA SER A 54 -7.43 -5.32 -4.59
C SER A 54 -7.61 -4.54 -5.88
N LEU A 55 -8.06 -5.22 -6.95
CA LEU A 55 -8.43 -4.57 -8.20
C LEU A 55 -9.54 -3.53 -7.98
N SER A 56 -10.55 -3.85 -7.15
CA SER A 56 -11.65 -2.93 -6.89
C SER A 56 -11.18 -1.64 -6.21
N GLU A 57 -10.25 -1.74 -5.25
CA GLU A 57 -9.67 -0.57 -4.60
C GLU A 57 -8.74 0.21 -5.55
N ALA A 58 -7.95 -0.47 -6.39
CA ALA A 58 -7.12 0.19 -7.39
C ALA A 58 -7.97 0.99 -8.40
N ARG A 59 -9.10 0.40 -8.84
CA ARG A 59 -10.07 1.12 -9.67
C ARG A 59 -10.71 2.29 -8.94
N LEU A 60 -11.09 2.12 -7.68
CA LEU A 60 -11.64 3.20 -6.85
C LEU A 60 -10.65 4.38 -6.75
N ALA A 61 -9.35 4.10 -6.60
CA ALA A 61 -8.31 5.12 -6.64
C ALA A 61 -8.29 5.86 -7.97
N TYR A 62 -8.24 5.12 -9.05
CA TYR A 62 -8.11 5.68 -10.39
C TYR A 62 -9.37 6.42 -10.86
N GLU A 63 -10.55 5.81 -10.65
CA GLU A 63 -11.83 6.30 -11.18
C GLU A 63 -12.44 7.40 -10.28
N GLU A 64 -12.38 7.28 -8.96
CA GLU A 64 -13.07 8.18 -8.02
C GLU A 64 -12.12 9.09 -7.23
N PHE A 65 -10.97 8.58 -6.79
CA PHE A 65 -9.97 9.44 -6.15
C PHE A 65 -9.21 10.26 -7.19
N GLY A 66 -9.11 9.79 -8.43
CA GLY A 66 -8.50 10.52 -9.54
C GLY A 66 -6.98 10.48 -9.55
N ALA A 67 -6.37 9.49 -8.91
CA ALA A 67 -4.94 9.23 -8.93
C ALA A 67 -4.65 7.73 -8.91
N PRO A 68 -3.58 7.24 -9.56
CA PRO A 68 -3.20 5.84 -9.50
C PRO A 68 -2.73 5.46 -8.09
N ALA A 69 -3.07 4.24 -7.66
CA ALA A 69 -2.78 3.76 -6.31
C ALA A 69 -1.35 3.22 -6.13
N HIS A 70 -0.89 3.20 -4.88
CA HIS A 70 0.15 2.28 -4.43
C HIS A 70 -0.51 0.96 -4.07
N THR A 71 -0.34 -0.08 -4.88
CA THR A 71 -1.07 -1.33 -4.69
C THR A 71 -0.19 -2.42 -4.11
N PHE A 72 -0.71 -3.06 -3.05
CA PHE A 72 -0.14 -4.27 -2.48
C PHE A 72 -1.25 -5.30 -2.20
N SER A 73 -1.03 -6.52 -2.67
CA SER A 73 -1.80 -7.71 -2.27
C SER A 73 -0.87 -8.89 -2.04
N PRO A 74 -1.10 -9.74 -1.01
CA PRO A 74 -0.31 -10.94 -0.80
C PRO A 74 -0.38 -11.91 -1.97
N ALA A 75 -1.47 -11.88 -2.72
CA ALA A 75 -1.65 -12.71 -3.91
C ALA A 75 -2.36 -11.93 -5.02
N TYR A 76 -1.73 -11.89 -6.18
CA TYR A 76 -2.32 -11.38 -7.41
C TYR A 76 -2.73 -12.54 -8.31
N THR A 77 -3.79 -12.36 -9.09
CA THR A 77 -4.17 -13.31 -10.14
C THR A 77 -3.64 -12.88 -11.50
N ASP A 78 -3.38 -13.87 -12.36
CA ASP A 78 -2.92 -13.60 -13.73
C ASP A 78 -3.97 -12.86 -14.57
N SER A 79 -5.25 -12.97 -14.22
CA SER A 79 -6.34 -12.27 -14.90
C SER A 79 -6.43 -10.80 -14.54
N GLU A 80 -6.07 -10.41 -13.30
CA GLU A 80 -6.28 -9.06 -12.79
C GLU A 80 -5.04 -8.18 -12.83
N ILE A 81 -3.82 -8.77 -12.80
CA ILE A 81 -2.58 -8.02 -12.65
C ILE A 81 -2.41 -6.88 -13.67
N GLY A 82 -2.82 -7.11 -14.92
CA GLY A 82 -2.75 -6.08 -15.94
C GLY A 82 -3.71 -4.91 -15.70
N GLN A 83 -4.90 -5.16 -15.17
CA GLN A 83 -5.85 -4.10 -14.81
C GLN A 83 -5.40 -3.37 -13.55
N ILE A 84 -4.89 -4.10 -12.56
CA ILE A 84 -4.30 -3.51 -11.35
C ILE A 84 -3.16 -2.56 -11.73
N ALA A 85 -2.24 -2.99 -12.59
CA ALA A 85 -1.11 -2.18 -13.03
C ALA A 85 -1.54 -0.88 -13.72
N LYS A 86 -2.61 -0.92 -14.55
CA LYS A 86 -3.16 0.28 -15.20
C LYS A 86 -3.69 1.32 -14.20
N CYS A 87 -4.18 0.86 -13.06
CA CYS A 87 -4.75 1.71 -12.02
C CYS A 87 -3.73 2.05 -10.90
N SER A 88 -2.48 1.64 -11.05
CA SER A 88 -1.44 1.79 -10.03
C SER A 88 -0.24 2.57 -10.53
N SER A 89 0.35 3.40 -9.66
CA SER A 89 1.67 4.00 -9.84
C SER A 89 2.77 3.10 -9.30
N HIS A 90 2.49 2.42 -8.19
CA HIS A 90 3.40 1.50 -7.52
C HIS A 90 2.73 0.15 -7.31
N LEU A 91 3.47 -0.92 -7.54
CA LEU A 91 3.00 -2.30 -7.36
C LEU A 91 4.02 -3.07 -6.52
N SER A 92 3.63 -3.41 -5.29
CA SER A 92 4.48 -4.19 -4.40
C SER A 92 4.15 -5.68 -4.54
N PHE A 93 5.17 -6.49 -4.75
CA PHE A 93 5.08 -7.94 -4.79
C PHE A 93 5.37 -8.55 -3.41
N ASN A 94 4.67 -9.62 -3.07
CA ASN A 94 4.83 -10.30 -1.80
C ASN A 94 6.03 -11.26 -1.78
N SER A 95 6.51 -11.68 -2.94
CA SER A 95 7.65 -12.58 -3.11
C SER A 95 8.35 -12.37 -4.44
N LEU A 96 9.59 -12.82 -4.55
CA LEU A 96 10.35 -12.79 -5.80
C LEU A 96 9.70 -13.66 -6.87
N SER A 97 9.17 -14.82 -6.51
CA SER A 97 8.46 -15.69 -7.48
C SER A 97 7.19 -15.05 -8.03
N GLN A 98 6.46 -14.25 -7.21
CA GLN A 98 5.32 -13.48 -7.69
C GLN A 98 5.78 -12.37 -8.64
N TYR A 99 6.84 -11.65 -8.29
CA TYR A 99 7.47 -10.65 -9.16
C TYR A 99 7.88 -11.24 -10.49
N GLU A 100 8.66 -12.31 -10.52
CA GLU A 100 9.12 -12.97 -11.74
C GLU A 100 7.97 -13.40 -12.65
N ARG A 101 6.91 -13.95 -12.09
CA ARG A 101 5.74 -14.40 -12.84
C ARG A 101 4.94 -13.27 -13.44
N MET A 102 4.87 -12.11 -12.80
CA MET A 102 3.85 -11.09 -13.10
C MET A 102 4.41 -9.77 -13.62
N ARG A 103 5.71 -9.49 -13.45
CA ARG A 103 6.30 -8.20 -13.78
C ARG A 103 6.11 -7.82 -15.25
N GLU A 104 6.34 -8.75 -16.19
CA GLU A 104 6.24 -8.47 -17.62
C GLU A 104 4.82 -8.07 -18.01
N LYS A 105 3.82 -8.77 -17.48
CA LYS A 105 2.41 -8.46 -17.73
C LYS A 105 2.01 -7.12 -17.13
N ALA A 106 2.48 -6.82 -15.93
CA ALA A 106 2.25 -5.54 -15.29
C ALA A 106 2.90 -4.39 -16.07
N ARG A 107 4.18 -4.56 -16.46
CA ARG A 107 4.96 -3.58 -17.25
C ARG A 107 4.35 -3.34 -18.62
N SER A 108 3.87 -4.40 -19.29
CA SER A 108 3.17 -4.27 -20.59
C SER A 108 1.87 -3.50 -20.49
N ALA A 109 1.18 -3.56 -19.34
CA ALA A 109 -0.06 -2.83 -19.11
C ALA A 109 0.17 -1.36 -18.68
N ASN A 110 1.27 -1.10 -17.98
CA ASN A 110 1.71 0.23 -17.56
C ASN A 110 3.24 0.30 -17.56
N SER A 111 3.81 0.93 -18.57
CA SER A 111 5.27 1.04 -18.75
C SER A 111 5.96 1.89 -17.68
N GLN A 112 5.21 2.75 -16.98
CA GLN A 112 5.74 3.67 -15.95
C GLN A 112 5.55 3.14 -14.52
N ILE A 113 5.05 1.91 -14.36
CA ILE A 113 4.78 1.37 -13.03
C ILE A 113 6.10 1.13 -12.27
N SER A 114 6.15 1.61 -11.02
CA SER A 114 7.26 1.34 -10.11
C SER A 114 7.01 0.03 -9.37
N PHE A 115 8.02 -0.83 -9.28
CA PHE A 115 7.94 -2.10 -8.58
C PHE A 115 8.57 -2.03 -7.20
N GLY A 116 7.86 -2.59 -6.22
CA GLY A 116 8.34 -2.79 -4.87
C GLY A 116 8.31 -4.25 -4.45
N LEU A 117 9.06 -4.58 -3.42
CA LEU A 117 9.08 -5.88 -2.79
C LEU A 117 8.71 -5.74 -1.32
N ARG A 118 7.72 -6.53 -0.85
CA ARG A 118 7.44 -6.62 0.57
C ARG A 118 8.52 -7.44 1.26
N VAL A 119 9.14 -6.84 2.26
CA VAL A 119 10.12 -7.49 3.13
C VAL A 119 9.51 -7.78 4.50
N ASN A 120 9.89 -8.91 5.08
CA ASN A 120 9.52 -9.28 6.43
C ASN A 120 10.76 -9.13 7.34
N PRO A 121 10.79 -8.15 8.26
CA PRO A 121 11.93 -7.97 9.16
C PRO A 121 11.99 -9.03 10.27
N GLU A 122 11.00 -9.94 10.34
CA GLU A 122 10.85 -10.96 11.40
C GLU A 122 10.81 -10.35 12.81
N TYR A 123 10.44 -9.08 12.88
CA TYR A 123 10.27 -8.31 14.10
C TYR A 123 8.92 -7.59 14.09
N SER A 124 8.22 -7.60 15.21
CA SER A 124 7.02 -6.83 15.48
C SER A 124 6.82 -6.71 16.98
N GLU A 125 6.35 -5.56 17.44
CA GLU A 125 6.00 -5.33 18.85
C GLU A 125 4.65 -5.90 19.24
N ILE A 126 3.90 -6.44 18.26
CA ILE A 126 2.57 -7.00 18.50
C ILE A 126 2.65 -8.30 19.27
N SER A 127 2.12 -8.30 20.49
CA SER A 127 2.12 -9.47 21.40
C SER A 127 1.16 -10.57 20.95
N THR A 128 0.06 -10.23 20.27
CA THR A 128 -0.91 -11.20 19.80
C THR A 128 -0.50 -11.78 18.45
N LEU A 129 -0.07 -13.03 18.42
CA LEU A 129 0.44 -13.70 17.21
C LEU A 129 -0.51 -13.61 16.00
N LEU A 130 -1.83 -13.66 16.25
CA LEU A 130 -2.85 -13.55 15.19
C LEU A 130 -2.75 -12.23 14.41
N TYR A 131 -2.38 -11.16 15.08
CA TYR A 131 -2.27 -9.81 14.50
C TYR A 131 -0.83 -9.44 14.14
N ASN A 132 0.16 -10.30 14.49
CA ASN A 132 1.55 -10.04 14.19
C ASN A 132 1.83 -10.33 12.70
N PRO A 133 2.06 -9.30 11.86
CA PRO A 133 2.28 -9.47 10.42
C PRO A 133 3.65 -10.06 10.09
N CYS A 134 4.55 -10.13 11.09
CA CYS A 134 5.92 -10.62 10.96
C CYS A 134 6.16 -11.91 11.76
N ALA A 135 5.10 -12.59 12.22
CA ALA A 135 5.22 -13.83 12.97
C ALA A 135 6.01 -14.90 12.20
N PRO A 136 6.77 -15.76 12.88
CA PRO A 136 7.46 -16.88 12.25
C PRO A 136 6.49 -17.75 11.44
N GLY A 137 6.89 -18.13 10.22
CA GLY A 137 6.07 -18.96 9.33
C GLY A 137 4.94 -18.21 8.62
N THR A 138 4.83 -16.89 8.80
CA THR A 138 3.88 -16.09 8.01
C THR A 138 4.25 -16.10 6.52
N ARG A 139 3.22 -15.96 5.67
CA ARG A 139 3.39 -15.85 4.21
C ARG A 139 3.65 -14.42 3.72
N PHE A 140 3.77 -13.45 4.62
CA PHE A 140 3.83 -12.03 4.28
C PHE A 140 5.28 -11.55 4.10
N GLY A 141 5.65 -11.25 2.87
CA GLY A 141 6.94 -10.67 2.52
C GLY A 141 8.08 -11.70 2.46
N VAL A 142 9.23 -11.22 2.07
CA VAL A 142 10.48 -11.97 1.94
C VAL A 142 11.33 -11.72 3.18
N SER A 143 11.75 -12.76 3.88
CA SER A 143 12.69 -12.67 5.01
C SER A 143 14.11 -12.42 4.52
N ALA A 144 14.97 -11.91 5.39
CA ALA A 144 16.34 -11.50 5.04
C ALA A 144 17.18 -12.64 4.46
N ASP A 145 17.02 -13.86 4.97
CA ASP A 145 17.72 -15.08 4.50
C ASP A 145 17.33 -15.50 3.08
N LYS A 146 16.19 -15.03 2.58
CA LYS A 146 15.66 -15.33 1.23
C LYS A 146 15.87 -14.21 0.23
N LEU A 147 16.39 -13.07 0.67
CA LEU A 147 16.74 -11.99 -0.23
C LEU A 147 18.03 -12.37 -1.00
N PRO A 148 18.05 -12.21 -2.34
CA PRO A 148 19.26 -12.41 -3.11
C PRO A 148 20.30 -11.34 -2.78
N ALA A 149 21.58 -11.65 -2.99
CA ALA A 149 22.67 -10.69 -2.79
C ALA A 149 22.52 -9.43 -3.68
N GLN A 150 21.84 -9.56 -4.80
CA GLN A 150 21.49 -8.45 -5.68
C GLN A 150 20.04 -8.58 -6.12
N LEU A 151 19.25 -7.55 -5.85
CA LEU A 151 17.87 -7.46 -6.31
C LEU A 151 17.82 -7.15 -7.82
N PRO A 152 16.73 -7.56 -8.51
CA PRO A 152 16.42 -7.06 -9.83
C PRO A 152 16.46 -5.52 -9.88
N SER A 153 17.06 -4.97 -10.93
CA SER A 153 17.33 -3.53 -11.05
C SER A 153 16.07 -2.66 -11.17
N ASP A 154 14.92 -3.26 -11.48
CA ASP A 154 13.63 -2.59 -11.58
C ASP A 154 12.75 -2.73 -10.32
N ILE A 155 13.27 -3.30 -9.24
CA ILE A 155 12.71 -3.17 -7.90
C ILE A 155 13.26 -1.89 -7.29
N GLU A 156 12.42 -0.87 -7.19
CA GLU A 156 12.79 0.49 -6.80
C GLU A 156 12.53 0.80 -5.32
N GLY A 157 11.78 -0.07 -4.62
CA GLY A 157 11.41 0.17 -3.24
C GLY A 157 11.07 -1.06 -2.44
N PHE A 158 11.02 -0.87 -1.12
CA PHE A 158 10.58 -1.89 -0.19
C PHE A 158 9.24 -1.49 0.46
N HIS A 159 8.40 -2.50 0.69
CA HIS A 159 7.22 -2.40 1.52
C HIS A 159 7.46 -3.19 2.81
N CYS A 160 7.37 -2.54 3.95
CA CYS A 160 7.42 -3.17 5.27
C CYS A 160 6.11 -2.92 6.01
N HIS A 161 5.58 -3.96 6.65
CA HIS A 161 4.40 -3.87 7.51
C HIS A 161 4.66 -4.70 8.76
N CYS A 162 5.18 -4.07 9.80
CA CYS A 162 5.55 -4.71 11.06
C CYS A 162 4.71 -4.22 12.25
N HIS A 163 3.83 -3.24 12.05
CA HIS A 163 2.95 -2.69 13.07
C HIS A 163 1.48 -2.99 12.77
N CYS A 164 0.70 -3.22 13.81
CA CYS A 164 -0.75 -3.35 13.77
C CYS A 164 -1.28 -2.97 15.15
N GLU A 165 -2.12 -1.95 15.23
CA GLU A 165 -2.64 -1.41 16.51
C GLU A 165 -1.53 -1.02 17.50
N SER A 166 -0.40 -0.53 17.00
CA SER A 166 0.74 -0.09 17.81
C SER A 166 0.42 1.22 18.54
N GLY A 167 1.06 1.45 19.69
CA GLY A 167 0.94 2.66 20.47
C GLY A 167 1.71 3.85 19.86
N ALA A 168 1.78 4.94 20.62
CA ALA A 168 2.47 6.16 20.20
C ALA A 168 4.00 6.11 20.39
N ASP A 169 4.51 5.00 20.86
CA ASP A 169 5.91 4.74 21.23
C ASP A 169 6.69 3.95 20.15
N VAL A 170 6.08 3.78 18.96
CA VAL A 170 6.67 3.07 17.82
C VAL A 170 7.17 4.02 16.75
#